data_e103f3b0fffb6bfaebd671d6f99e6fb2
#
_entry.id   e103f3b0fffb6bfaebd671d6f99e6fb2
#
_cell.length_a   1.000
_cell.length_b   1.000
_cell.length_c   1.000
_cell.angle_alpha   90.00
_cell.angle_beta   90.00
_cell.angle_gamma   90.00
#
_symmetry.space_group_name_H-M   'P 1'
#
loop_
_entity.id
_entity.type
_entity.pdbx_description
1 polymer ?
#
loop_
_entity_poly.entity_id
_entity_poly.type
_entity_poly.pdbx_seq_one_letter_code
_entity_poly.pdbx_strand_id
1 'polypeptide(L)'
;MGAETAGRLPRAALAAALGLVLCVRDGVAQEPISAIDWLTERLRGEAQAPPADPAAEGAPAFGTLPGATPGPGILDTFPEAPSPGALLPEAPPADPALATISKTVLGAASPDAVGLFPAGDAGLLPGFWGEATRAEAIAAILPPRAYALPSLRDLYRRILTAEFAPPAGSDARGDLLVARIEALIATGAIDQAAALVAQARVGGTIPPALMPHAFDAALLLGEEEAICAEAAAAPGIARDPAFRVFCLMRRGDWRMAVLTLELSRTLGRIPPARAELLARFLDPALIEDGDALLTLPEPFTPLDFRLLEAVGEAVPTQTLPLPFARADLGGGAGWKAQIEAAERLARAGAIGHGLLFSIYAQGRPSASGGIWRRVAASAAIEAALAGRDAAALGRALPEAWAAMTEAELQVPFARQYGPEIAALAPEGQAGALAFRIGLLSEAARRIAAEARPASPEDRLLRALALGIDAELPEDPVARDVVLALTAPMPSAFVPPDMAEAITRGRSALALMRALDGIDAAARGDASGLAGALAFLRAVGLDRIARSAALELLLLERRG
;
A
#
# COMPACT_ATOMS: atom_id res chain seq x y z
N MET A 1 17.05 69.87 43.87
CA MET A 1 18.47 69.86 44.24
C MET A 1 19.03 68.60 43.73
N GLY A 2 19.75 68.58 42.75
CA GLY A 2 20.97 69.03 42.14
C GLY A 2 21.46 67.85 41.35
N ALA A 3 21.65 68.10 40.19
CA ALA A 3 22.78 68.39 39.28
C ALA A 3 23.34 67.08 38.64
N GLU A 4 23.13 66.89 37.35
CA GLU A 4 24.06 67.09 36.24
C GLU A 4 25.47 66.54 36.46
N THR A 5 25.86 65.57 35.61
CA THR A 5 27.13 65.73 34.86
C THR A 5 27.13 64.86 33.58
N ALA A 6 27.30 65.61 32.54
CA ALA A 6 27.59 65.10 31.18
C ALA A 6 29.05 64.66 31.10
N GLY A 7 29.30 63.56 30.38
CA GLY A 7 30.62 63.04 30.08
C GLY A 7 30.77 62.69 28.60
N ARG A 8 31.53 63.49 27.90
CA ARG A 8 31.82 63.62 26.46
C ARG A 8 32.40 62.32 25.85
N LEU A 9 31.98 62.04 24.62
CA LEU A 9 32.67 61.21 23.63
C LEU A 9 34.04 61.80 23.22
N PRO A 10 34.97 60.96 22.76
CA PRO A 10 35.93 61.38 21.75
C PRO A 10 35.69 60.74 20.39
N ARG A 11 35.69 61.62 19.40
CA ARG A 11 35.79 61.33 17.97
C ARG A 11 37.22 60.88 17.66
N ALA A 12 37.34 59.74 16.97
CA ALA A 12 38.38 59.33 15.98
C ALA A 12 38.00 57.91 15.57
N ALA A 13 37.92 57.46 14.34
CA ALA A 13 38.55 57.92 13.15
C ALA A 13 37.72 57.49 11.93
N LEU A 14 37.69 58.36 10.99
CA LEU A 14 37.35 58.15 9.57
C LEU A 14 38.38 57.20 8.92
N ALA A 15 37.88 56.50 7.86
CA ALA A 15 38.67 55.88 6.75
C ALA A 15 38.84 54.36 6.83
N ALA A 16 37.88 53.67 6.22
CA ALA A 16 38.12 52.58 5.25
C ALA A 16 36.84 52.34 4.42
N ALA A 17 36.54 53.28 3.56
CA ALA A 17 35.64 53.04 2.42
C ALA A 17 36.53 52.53 1.29
N LEU A 18 36.34 51.30 0.84
CA LEU A 18 36.48 50.86 -0.56
C LEU A 18 36.13 49.39 -0.69
N GLY A 19 35.16 49.11 -1.52
CA GLY A 19 35.17 47.86 -2.28
C GLY A 19 34.28 46.76 -1.82
N LEU A 20 32.94 46.94 -1.69
CA LEU A 20 32.01 45.86 -1.92
C LEU A 20 31.08 46.23 -3.08
N VAL A 21 31.45 45.79 -4.27
CA VAL A 21 30.57 45.80 -5.43
C VAL A 21 29.47 44.81 -5.14
N LEU A 22 28.29 45.32 -4.78
CA LEU A 22 27.04 44.60 -4.78
C LEU A 22 26.71 44.17 -6.21
N CYS A 23 27.01 42.94 -6.57
CA CYS A 23 26.31 42.25 -7.64
C CYS A 23 24.88 41.99 -7.17
N VAL A 24 24.00 42.96 -7.33
CA VAL A 24 22.56 42.73 -7.39
C VAL A 24 22.32 41.98 -8.70
N ARG A 25 22.29 40.66 -8.61
CA ARG A 25 21.61 39.85 -9.61
C ARG A 25 20.13 40.06 -9.40
N ASP A 26 19.49 40.74 -10.33
CA ASP A 26 18.04 40.73 -10.48
C ASP A 26 17.60 39.26 -10.58
N GLY A 27 17.13 38.71 -9.53
CA GLY A 27 16.37 37.47 -9.52
C GLY A 27 15.02 37.81 -10.14
N VAL A 28 14.90 37.60 -11.44
CA VAL A 28 13.62 37.56 -12.13
C VAL A 28 12.85 36.44 -11.43
N ALA A 29 11.83 36.81 -10.66
CA ALA A 29 10.85 35.86 -10.19
C ALA A 29 10.27 35.19 -11.43
N GLN A 30 10.54 33.90 -11.62
CA GLN A 30 9.88 33.12 -12.66
C GLN A 30 8.40 33.10 -12.29
N GLU A 31 7.58 33.73 -13.15
CA GLU A 31 6.15 33.54 -13.09
C GLU A 31 5.84 32.03 -13.18
N PRO A 32 4.84 31.50 -12.44
CA PRO A 32 4.47 30.10 -12.54
C PRO A 32 4.12 29.79 -13.98
N ILE A 33 4.89 28.89 -14.60
CA ILE A 33 4.67 28.41 -15.97
C ILE A 33 3.28 27.79 -15.99
N SER A 34 2.38 28.32 -16.83
CA SER A 34 1.06 27.72 -16.99
C SER A 34 1.21 26.31 -17.58
N ALA A 35 0.29 25.41 -17.28
CA ALA A 35 0.31 24.06 -17.83
C ALA A 35 0.34 24.04 -19.37
N ILE A 36 -0.14 25.12 -20.00
CA ILE A 36 -0.14 25.34 -21.44
C ILE A 36 1.27 25.66 -21.94
N ASP A 37 2.06 26.47 -21.22
CA ASP A 37 3.42 26.81 -21.59
C ASP A 37 4.35 25.62 -21.50
N TRP A 38 4.19 24.78 -20.45
CA TRP A 38 4.91 23.52 -20.30
C TRP A 38 4.61 22.55 -21.44
N LEU A 39 3.33 22.42 -21.83
CA LEU A 39 2.91 21.55 -22.94
C LEU A 39 3.45 22.05 -24.28
N THR A 40 3.44 23.37 -24.50
CA THR A 40 3.91 23.99 -25.71
C THR A 40 5.44 23.90 -25.86
N GLU A 41 6.17 23.98 -24.76
CA GLU A 41 7.63 23.84 -24.74
C GLU A 41 8.08 22.40 -24.98
N ARG A 42 7.34 21.43 -24.46
CA ARG A 42 7.58 20.01 -24.70
C ARG A 42 7.29 19.61 -26.15
N LEU A 43 6.23 20.13 -26.75
CA LEU A 43 5.91 19.91 -28.17
C LEU A 43 6.92 20.60 -29.14
N ARG A 44 7.56 21.69 -28.73
CA ARG A 44 8.66 22.31 -29.49
C ARG A 44 9.99 21.56 -29.33
N GLY A 45 10.24 20.93 -28.18
CA GLY A 45 11.44 20.15 -27.92
C GLY A 45 11.52 18.86 -28.74
N GLU A 46 10.38 18.26 -29.09
CA GLU A 46 10.33 17.05 -29.94
C GLU A 46 10.55 17.32 -31.44
N ALA A 47 10.53 18.58 -31.87
CA ALA A 47 10.76 18.95 -33.27
C ALA A 47 12.22 19.20 -33.63
N GLN A 48 13.16 19.11 -32.70
CA GLN A 48 14.60 19.25 -32.93
C GLN A 48 15.32 17.95 -32.54
N ALA A 49 15.43 17.04 -33.52
CA ALA A 49 16.36 15.93 -33.44
C ALA A 49 17.81 16.48 -33.46
N PRO A 50 18.71 16.02 -32.59
CA PRO A 50 20.12 16.44 -32.66
C PRO A 50 20.75 15.95 -33.96
N PRO A 51 21.73 16.69 -34.54
CA PRO A 51 22.44 16.28 -35.72
C PRO A 51 23.27 15.04 -35.43
N ALA A 52 23.23 14.07 -36.36
CA ALA A 52 24.01 12.84 -36.30
C ALA A 52 25.51 13.15 -36.25
N ASP A 53 26.19 12.57 -35.26
CA ASP A 53 27.63 12.61 -35.07
C ASP A 53 28.31 11.67 -36.11
N PRO A 54 29.22 12.12 -36.98
CA PRO A 54 29.87 11.25 -37.95
C PRO A 54 31.20 10.73 -37.39
N ALA A 55 31.18 9.71 -36.55
CA ALA A 55 32.37 8.88 -36.26
C ALA A 55 32.03 7.64 -35.40
N ALA A 56 31.69 6.55 -36.04
CA ALA A 56 31.96 5.20 -35.51
C ALA A 56 31.99 4.19 -36.67
N GLU A 57 33.07 4.22 -37.43
CA GLU A 57 33.49 3.04 -38.22
C GLU A 57 34.03 1.97 -37.26
N GLY A 58 33.56 0.73 -37.45
CA GLY A 58 34.25 -0.45 -36.96
C GLY A 58 33.46 -1.40 -36.06
N ALA A 59 32.58 -2.21 -36.65
CA ALA A 59 32.26 -3.53 -36.06
C ALA A 59 32.17 -4.58 -37.18
N PRO A 60 32.74 -5.80 -37.00
CA PRO A 60 32.96 -6.77 -38.09
C PRO A 60 31.68 -7.51 -38.47
N ALA A 61 31.54 -7.69 -39.77
CA ALA A 61 30.50 -8.48 -40.39
C ALA A 61 30.65 -9.97 -40.02
N PHE A 62 29.57 -10.57 -39.50
CA PHE A 62 29.46 -12.02 -39.40
C PHE A 62 28.98 -12.59 -40.73
N GLY A 63 29.77 -13.59 -41.20
CA GLY A 63 29.67 -14.20 -42.51
C GLY A 63 28.37 -14.97 -42.75
N THR A 64 27.94 -14.84 -43.96
CA THR A 64 26.96 -15.69 -44.65
C THR A 64 27.47 -17.13 -44.79
N LEU A 65 26.65 -18.10 -44.35
CA LEU A 65 26.84 -19.52 -44.70
C LEU A 65 26.16 -19.81 -46.03
N PRO A 66 26.73 -20.67 -46.87
CA PRO A 66 26.26 -20.91 -48.24
C PRO A 66 25.19 -22.01 -48.35
N GLY A 67 24.25 -21.74 -49.21
CA GLY A 67 23.46 -22.55 -50.09
C GLY A 67 23.04 -23.95 -49.66
N ALA A 68 21.74 -24.15 -49.48
CA ALA A 68 21.10 -25.43 -49.70
C ALA A 68 20.05 -25.28 -50.81
N THR A 69 20.25 -25.99 -51.87
CA THR A 69 19.38 -26.16 -53.05
C THR A 69 18.05 -26.83 -52.67
N PRO A 70 16.91 -26.45 -53.31
CA PRO A 70 15.64 -27.14 -53.10
C PRO A 70 15.55 -28.44 -53.92
N GLY A 71 15.24 -29.54 -53.25
CA GLY A 71 14.85 -30.82 -53.91
C GLY A 71 13.35 -30.85 -54.20
N PRO A 72 12.92 -31.65 -55.18
CA PRO A 72 11.57 -31.56 -55.73
C PRO A 72 10.52 -32.30 -54.90
N GLY A 73 9.31 -31.79 -55.04
CA GLY A 73 8.03 -32.06 -54.45
C GLY A 73 7.61 -33.50 -54.15
N ILE A 74 6.78 -33.54 -53.11
CA ILE A 74 5.73 -34.55 -52.99
C ILE A 74 4.42 -33.77 -52.84
N LEU A 75 3.73 -33.59 -53.98
CA LEU A 75 2.29 -33.43 -54.03
C LEU A 75 1.73 -34.86 -54.00
N ASP A 76 0.81 -35.08 -53.03
CA ASP A 76 -0.39 -35.89 -53.20
C ASP A 76 -0.90 -36.38 -51.86
N THR A 77 -2.10 -36.09 -51.69
CA THR A 77 -3.31 -36.67 -51.11
C THR A 77 -3.85 -35.99 -49.89
N PHE A 78 -4.74 -35.00 -50.15
CA PHE A 78 -5.80 -34.66 -49.21
C PHE A 78 -6.98 -35.59 -49.46
N PRO A 79 -7.57 -36.27 -48.45
CA PRO A 79 -8.81 -37.01 -48.65
C PRO A 79 -9.98 -36.04 -48.82
N GLU A 80 -10.78 -36.33 -49.80
CA GLU A 80 -12.00 -35.67 -50.25
C GLU A 80 -13.02 -35.51 -49.08
N ALA A 81 -13.59 -34.33 -48.94
CA ALA A 81 -14.62 -34.05 -47.95
C ALA A 81 -15.90 -34.83 -48.24
N PRO A 82 -16.56 -35.48 -47.26
CA PRO A 82 -17.80 -36.18 -47.49
C PRO A 82 -18.96 -35.20 -47.76
N SER A 83 -19.77 -35.56 -48.72
CA SER A 83 -20.96 -34.87 -49.20
C SER A 83 -22.00 -34.63 -48.08
N PRO A 84 -22.77 -33.52 -48.11
CA PRO A 84 -23.80 -33.23 -47.12
C PRO A 84 -25.03 -34.10 -47.36
N GLY A 85 -25.23 -35.13 -46.52
CA GLY A 85 -26.40 -36.00 -46.64
C GLY A 85 -26.48 -37.19 -45.71
N ALA A 86 -25.57 -37.34 -44.74
CA ALA A 86 -25.68 -38.41 -43.75
C ALA A 86 -26.46 -37.90 -42.52
N LEU A 87 -27.63 -38.46 -42.28
CA LEU A 87 -28.44 -38.31 -41.08
C LEU A 87 -27.60 -38.63 -39.84
N LEU A 88 -27.43 -37.64 -38.96
CA LEU A 88 -26.84 -37.85 -37.65
C LEU A 88 -27.76 -38.77 -36.83
N PRO A 89 -27.24 -39.79 -36.12
CA PRO A 89 -28.06 -40.57 -35.21
C PRO A 89 -28.57 -39.67 -34.08
N GLU A 90 -29.88 -39.82 -33.81
CA GLU A 90 -30.57 -39.14 -32.73
C GLU A 90 -29.88 -39.37 -31.39
N ALA A 91 -29.50 -38.26 -30.69
CA ALA A 91 -28.84 -38.36 -29.40
C ALA A 91 -29.78 -39.04 -28.38
N PRO A 92 -29.31 -39.98 -27.55
CA PRO A 92 -30.13 -40.54 -26.49
C PRO A 92 -30.58 -39.46 -25.50
N PRO A 93 -31.75 -39.61 -24.86
CA PRO A 93 -32.28 -38.62 -23.91
C PRO A 93 -31.27 -38.42 -22.76
N ALA A 94 -30.98 -37.17 -22.45
CA ALA A 94 -30.07 -36.79 -21.37
C ALA A 94 -30.59 -37.32 -20.03
N ASP A 95 -29.84 -38.21 -19.40
CA ASP A 95 -30.08 -38.70 -18.04
C ASP A 95 -29.80 -37.52 -17.05
N PRO A 96 -30.77 -37.08 -16.27
CA PRO A 96 -30.58 -35.96 -15.32
C PRO A 96 -29.60 -36.26 -14.15
N ALA A 97 -29.08 -37.48 -14.07
CA ALA A 97 -28.12 -37.92 -13.07
C ALA A 97 -26.64 -37.83 -13.48
N LEU A 98 -26.35 -37.47 -14.75
CA LEU A 98 -24.96 -37.27 -15.16
C LEU A 98 -24.49 -35.89 -14.74
N ALA A 99 -23.72 -35.82 -13.66
CA ALA A 99 -22.98 -34.64 -13.24
C ALA A 99 -22.23 -34.07 -14.45
N THR A 100 -22.43 -32.77 -14.68
CA THR A 100 -21.73 -32.04 -15.75
C THR A 100 -20.22 -32.22 -15.57
N ILE A 101 -19.60 -33.01 -16.43
CA ILE A 101 -18.13 -33.16 -16.45
C ILE A 101 -17.58 -31.83 -16.95
N SER A 102 -17.15 -30.96 -16.03
CA SER A 102 -16.41 -29.77 -16.40
C SER A 102 -15.03 -30.20 -16.90
N LYS A 103 -14.75 -30.02 -18.18
CA LYS A 103 -13.40 -30.17 -18.73
C LYS A 103 -12.57 -28.98 -18.27
N THR A 104 -11.90 -29.12 -17.14
CA THR A 104 -10.81 -28.21 -16.76
C THR A 104 -9.59 -28.63 -17.58
N VAL A 105 -9.01 -27.69 -18.32
CA VAL A 105 -7.72 -27.92 -19.00
C VAL A 105 -6.70 -28.21 -17.90
N LEU A 106 -6.14 -29.41 -17.87
CA LEU A 106 -5.06 -29.76 -16.95
C LEU A 106 -3.89 -28.80 -17.23
N GLY A 107 -3.59 -27.88 -16.30
CA GLY A 107 -2.40 -27.02 -16.37
C GLY A 107 -2.62 -25.51 -16.32
N ALA A 108 -3.82 -24.98 -16.40
CA ALA A 108 -4.06 -23.56 -16.09
C ALA A 108 -4.21 -23.41 -14.57
N ALA A 109 -3.15 -22.95 -13.90
CA ALA A 109 -3.27 -22.56 -12.49
C ALA A 109 -4.38 -21.52 -12.34
N SER A 110 -5.31 -21.71 -11.37
CA SER A 110 -6.36 -20.72 -11.11
C SER A 110 -5.72 -19.38 -10.75
N PRO A 111 -6.19 -18.25 -11.29
CA PRO A 111 -5.71 -16.93 -10.87
C PRO A 111 -5.81 -16.70 -9.36
N ASP A 112 -6.73 -17.38 -8.68
CA ASP A 112 -6.89 -17.31 -7.22
C ASP A 112 -5.67 -17.81 -6.43
N ALA A 113 -4.78 -18.61 -7.07
CA ALA A 113 -3.54 -19.07 -6.47
C ALA A 113 -2.42 -18.01 -6.47
N VAL A 114 -2.51 -17.00 -7.33
CA VAL A 114 -1.45 -16.00 -7.51
C VAL A 114 -1.12 -15.28 -6.21
N GLY A 115 0.17 -15.10 -5.92
CA GLY A 115 0.69 -14.37 -4.77
C GLY A 115 2.03 -13.73 -5.06
N LEU A 116 2.50 -12.88 -4.17
CA LEU A 116 3.81 -12.18 -4.27
C LEU A 116 4.94 -13.00 -3.66
N PHE A 117 4.63 -13.93 -2.76
CA PHE A 117 5.59 -14.78 -2.06
C PHE A 117 4.89 -16.06 -1.56
N PRO A 118 5.63 -17.15 -1.32
CA PRO A 118 5.08 -18.41 -0.81
C PRO A 118 4.39 -18.23 0.55
N ALA A 119 3.33 -19.00 0.81
CA ALA A 119 2.60 -18.98 2.09
C ALA A 119 3.50 -19.16 3.32
N GLY A 120 4.55 -19.98 3.21
CA GLY A 120 5.51 -20.23 4.29
C GLY A 120 6.23 -18.99 4.78
N ASP A 121 6.52 -18.03 3.89
CA ASP A 121 7.16 -16.76 4.25
C ASP A 121 6.21 -15.85 5.07
N ALA A 122 4.90 -16.06 4.92
CA ALA A 122 3.88 -15.44 5.77
C ALA A 122 3.69 -16.16 7.11
N GLY A 123 4.32 -17.31 7.32
CA GLY A 123 4.09 -18.20 8.45
C GLY A 123 2.78 -18.99 8.33
N LEU A 124 2.26 -19.15 7.12
CA LEU A 124 1.00 -19.83 6.81
C LEU A 124 1.25 -21.09 5.99
N LEU A 125 0.27 -21.98 5.93
CA LEU A 125 0.37 -23.20 5.13
C LEU A 125 -0.04 -22.95 3.67
N PRO A 126 0.56 -23.64 2.69
CA PRO A 126 0.16 -23.51 1.28
C PRO A 126 -1.33 -23.82 1.03
N GLY A 127 -1.90 -24.76 1.78
CA GLY A 127 -3.34 -25.09 1.76
C GLY A 127 -4.17 -24.24 2.72
N PHE A 128 -3.87 -22.97 2.87
CA PHE A 128 -4.48 -22.05 3.85
C PHE A 128 -6.01 -22.09 3.84
N TRP A 129 -6.64 -22.06 2.66
CA TRP A 129 -8.10 -22.07 2.54
C TRP A 129 -8.74 -23.43 2.88
N GLY A 130 -8.00 -24.54 2.74
CA GLY A 130 -8.46 -25.89 3.06
C GLY A 130 -9.78 -26.23 2.37
N GLU A 131 -10.76 -26.66 3.16
CA GLU A 131 -12.10 -27.03 2.68
C GLU A 131 -13.06 -25.82 2.53
N ALA A 132 -12.55 -24.59 2.66
CA ALA A 132 -13.38 -23.40 2.42
C ALA A 132 -13.72 -23.28 0.93
N THR A 133 -14.95 -22.89 0.63
CA THR A 133 -15.35 -22.52 -0.72
C THR A 133 -14.82 -21.13 -1.09
N ARG A 134 -14.72 -20.86 -2.40
CA ARG A 134 -14.36 -19.52 -2.91
C ARG A 134 -15.26 -18.42 -2.33
N ALA A 135 -16.57 -18.65 -2.26
CA ALA A 135 -17.51 -17.68 -1.72
C ALA A 135 -17.24 -17.38 -0.23
N GLU A 136 -16.93 -18.40 0.57
CA GLU A 136 -16.57 -18.24 1.98
C GLU A 136 -15.23 -17.51 2.14
N ALA A 137 -14.25 -17.82 1.29
CA ALA A 137 -12.96 -17.13 1.29
C ALA A 137 -13.12 -15.63 0.95
N ILE A 138 -13.93 -15.29 -0.06
CA ILE A 138 -14.26 -13.91 -0.39
C ILE A 138 -14.97 -13.22 0.77
N ALA A 139 -15.99 -13.85 1.37
CA ALA A 139 -16.73 -13.30 2.51
C ALA A 139 -15.85 -13.12 3.76
N ALA A 140 -14.79 -13.91 3.91
CA ALA A 140 -13.82 -13.76 4.99
C ALA A 140 -12.89 -12.55 4.76
N ILE A 141 -12.62 -12.17 3.52
CA ILE A 141 -11.78 -11.03 3.15
C ILE A 141 -12.59 -9.73 3.08
N LEU A 142 -13.77 -9.77 2.49
CA LEU A 142 -14.63 -8.60 2.29
C LEU A 142 -15.79 -8.55 3.30
N PRO A 143 -16.19 -7.35 3.78
CA PRO A 143 -15.58 -6.05 3.48
C PRO A 143 -14.16 -5.94 4.03
N PRO A 144 -13.32 -5.04 3.44
CA PRO A 144 -11.93 -4.84 3.87
C PRO A 144 -11.83 -4.52 5.36
N ARG A 145 -10.84 -5.12 6.05
CA ARG A 145 -10.67 -4.99 7.50
C ARG A 145 -9.69 -3.88 7.86
N ALA A 146 -10.15 -2.90 8.64
CA ALA A 146 -9.32 -1.86 9.23
C ALA A 146 -9.01 -2.21 10.70
N TYR A 147 -8.20 -3.26 10.92
CA TYR A 147 -7.82 -3.68 12.26
C TYR A 147 -7.12 -2.58 13.05
N ALA A 148 -7.43 -2.46 14.34
CA ALA A 148 -6.82 -1.49 15.23
C ALA A 148 -5.33 -1.79 15.52
N LEU A 149 -4.97 -3.08 15.66
CA LEU A 149 -3.61 -3.48 15.98
C LEU A 149 -2.74 -3.66 14.74
N PRO A 150 -1.52 -3.09 14.71
CA PRO A 150 -0.59 -3.22 13.59
C PRO A 150 -0.24 -4.66 13.21
N SER A 151 -0.03 -5.55 14.19
CA SER A 151 0.25 -6.97 13.95
C SER A 151 -0.88 -7.69 13.21
N LEU A 152 -2.15 -7.34 13.48
CA LEU A 152 -3.30 -7.89 12.76
C LEU A 152 -3.39 -7.36 11.33
N ARG A 153 -3.12 -6.05 11.13
CA ARG A 153 -3.05 -5.46 9.78
C ARG A 153 -1.96 -6.12 8.93
N ASP A 154 -0.80 -6.38 9.53
CA ASP A 154 0.31 -7.05 8.86
C ASP A 154 -0.04 -8.48 8.48
N LEU A 155 -0.68 -9.25 9.38
CA LEU A 155 -1.11 -10.60 9.06
C LEU A 155 -2.19 -10.60 7.98
N TYR A 156 -3.19 -9.73 8.08
CA TYR A 156 -4.24 -9.60 7.08
C TYR A 156 -3.64 -9.29 5.69
N ARG A 157 -2.72 -8.33 5.60
CA ARG A 157 -2.04 -8.00 4.35
C ARG A 157 -1.22 -9.17 3.81
N ARG A 158 -0.54 -9.94 4.67
CA ARG A 158 0.16 -11.17 4.25
C ARG A 158 -0.81 -12.21 3.69
N ILE A 159 -1.99 -12.37 4.29
CA ILE A 159 -3.04 -13.24 3.74
C ILE A 159 -3.49 -12.75 2.37
N LEU A 160 -3.63 -11.44 2.17
CA LEU A 160 -4.03 -10.87 0.88
C LEU A 160 -2.96 -11.02 -0.21
N THR A 161 -1.68 -11.13 0.15
CA THR A 161 -0.56 -11.08 -0.81
C THR A 161 0.17 -12.40 -0.99
N ALA A 162 0.03 -13.38 -0.09
CA ALA A 162 0.70 -14.67 -0.21
C ALA A 162 0.09 -15.56 -1.28
N GLU A 163 0.89 -16.49 -1.79
CA GLU A 163 0.49 -17.57 -2.69
C GLU A 163 -0.15 -18.72 -1.89
N PHE A 164 -1.35 -19.14 -2.28
CA PHE A 164 -2.07 -20.26 -1.67
C PHE A 164 -2.64 -21.19 -2.72
N ALA A 165 -2.82 -22.46 -2.35
CA ALA A 165 -3.70 -23.33 -3.11
C ALA A 165 -5.11 -22.70 -3.15
N PRO A 166 -5.75 -22.62 -4.33
CA PRO A 166 -7.05 -21.98 -4.46
C PRO A 166 -8.13 -22.74 -3.69
N PRO A 167 -9.12 -22.06 -3.10
CA PRO A 167 -10.23 -22.70 -2.40
C PRO A 167 -11.14 -23.48 -3.36
N ALA A 168 -11.99 -24.34 -2.81
CA ALA A 168 -12.95 -25.10 -3.58
C ALA A 168 -13.88 -24.20 -4.41
N GLY A 169 -14.08 -24.55 -5.69
CA GLY A 169 -14.91 -23.78 -6.62
C GLY A 169 -14.21 -22.57 -7.25
N SER A 170 -12.90 -22.44 -7.10
CA SER A 170 -12.10 -21.48 -7.86
C SER A 170 -12.09 -21.85 -9.34
N ASP A 171 -12.14 -20.85 -10.22
CA ASP A 171 -12.19 -21.00 -11.67
C ASP A 171 -11.24 -20.00 -12.37
N ALA A 172 -11.27 -19.97 -13.69
CA ALA A 172 -10.44 -19.09 -14.50
C ALA A 172 -10.79 -17.59 -14.39
N ARG A 173 -11.89 -17.22 -13.71
CA ARG A 173 -12.26 -15.81 -13.51
C ARG A 173 -11.43 -15.11 -12.45
N GLY A 174 -10.98 -15.87 -11.43
CA GLY A 174 -10.14 -15.32 -10.36
C GLY A 174 -10.91 -14.37 -9.42
N ASP A 175 -12.14 -14.69 -9.06
CA ASP A 175 -12.99 -13.81 -8.23
C ASP A 175 -12.36 -13.57 -6.84
N LEU A 176 -11.64 -14.56 -6.26
CA LEU A 176 -10.93 -14.37 -5.00
C LEU A 176 -9.73 -13.44 -5.17
N LEU A 177 -9.01 -13.53 -6.28
CA LEU A 177 -7.91 -12.61 -6.59
C LEU A 177 -8.41 -11.17 -6.74
N VAL A 178 -9.55 -10.96 -7.41
CA VAL A 178 -10.22 -9.65 -7.49
C VAL A 178 -10.53 -9.12 -6.09
N ALA A 179 -11.14 -9.93 -5.21
CA ALA A 179 -11.46 -9.53 -3.84
C ALA A 179 -10.21 -9.17 -3.01
N ARG A 180 -9.10 -9.91 -3.20
CA ARG A 180 -7.81 -9.62 -2.54
C ARG A 180 -7.24 -8.27 -2.99
N ILE A 181 -7.28 -7.97 -4.29
CA ILE A 181 -6.81 -6.70 -4.86
C ILE A 181 -7.69 -5.55 -4.38
N GLU A 182 -9.02 -5.72 -4.38
CA GLU A 182 -9.96 -4.75 -3.85
C GLU A 182 -9.66 -4.42 -2.37
N ALA A 183 -9.44 -5.43 -1.54
CA ALA A 183 -9.09 -5.23 -0.13
C ALA A 183 -7.74 -4.52 0.05
N LEU A 184 -6.74 -4.81 -0.79
CA LEU A 184 -5.45 -4.11 -0.77
C LEU A 184 -5.61 -2.63 -1.14
N ILE A 185 -6.35 -2.32 -2.21
CA ILE A 185 -6.63 -0.93 -2.61
C ILE A 185 -7.36 -0.20 -1.47
N ALA A 186 -8.44 -0.77 -0.95
CA ALA A 186 -9.23 -0.14 0.11
C ALA A 186 -8.42 0.15 1.39
N THR A 187 -7.43 -0.69 1.71
CA THR A 187 -6.52 -0.49 2.85
C THR A 187 -5.28 0.36 2.53
N GLY A 188 -5.21 0.97 1.35
CA GLY A 188 -4.13 1.85 0.93
C GLY A 188 -2.86 1.13 0.44
N ALA A 189 -2.86 -0.20 0.36
CA ALA A 189 -1.72 -1.01 -0.07
C ALA A 189 -1.62 -1.07 -1.61
N ILE A 190 -1.53 0.11 -2.25
CA ILE A 190 -1.62 0.26 -3.70
C ILE A 190 -0.46 -0.41 -4.43
N ASP A 191 0.76 -0.28 -3.90
CA ASP A 191 1.95 -0.91 -4.49
C ASP A 191 1.81 -2.44 -4.51
N GLN A 192 1.28 -3.05 -3.44
CA GLN A 192 1.05 -4.49 -3.37
C GLN A 192 -0.10 -4.93 -4.29
N ALA A 193 -1.15 -4.13 -4.42
CA ALA A 193 -2.24 -4.38 -5.36
C ALA A 193 -1.72 -4.38 -6.81
N ALA A 194 -0.93 -3.38 -7.20
CA ALA A 194 -0.31 -3.29 -8.52
C ALA A 194 0.65 -4.46 -8.78
N ALA A 195 1.49 -4.83 -7.79
CA ALA A 195 2.38 -5.98 -7.89
C ALA A 195 1.61 -7.29 -8.08
N LEU A 196 0.48 -7.47 -7.37
CA LEU A 196 -0.36 -8.66 -7.50
C LEU A 196 -1.04 -8.74 -8.88
N VAL A 197 -1.50 -7.61 -9.41
CA VAL A 197 -1.99 -7.51 -10.80
C VAL A 197 -0.88 -7.88 -11.80
N ALA A 198 0.33 -7.37 -11.60
CA ALA A 198 1.47 -7.66 -12.48
C ALA A 198 1.81 -9.16 -12.48
N GLN A 199 1.75 -9.82 -11.32
CA GLN A 199 2.00 -11.25 -11.18
C GLN A 199 0.90 -12.12 -11.80
N ALA A 200 -0.34 -11.59 -11.87
CA ALA A 200 -1.50 -12.29 -12.42
C ALA A 200 -1.61 -12.23 -13.96
N ARG A 201 -0.63 -11.64 -14.66
CA ARG A 201 -0.63 -11.52 -16.11
C ARG A 201 -0.59 -12.90 -16.79
N VAL A 202 -1.44 -13.07 -17.79
CA VAL A 202 -1.48 -14.28 -18.62
C VAL A 202 -1.02 -13.92 -20.03
N GLY A 203 0.07 -14.54 -20.49
CA GLY A 203 0.64 -14.20 -21.79
C GLY A 203 1.07 -12.73 -21.94
N GLY A 204 1.44 -12.09 -20.80
CA GLY A 204 1.84 -10.68 -20.75
C GLY A 204 0.67 -9.68 -20.61
N THR A 205 -0.58 -10.13 -20.69
CA THR A 205 -1.79 -9.28 -20.61
C THR A 205 -2.47 -9.35 -19.24
N ILE A 206 -3.02 -8.22 -18.77
CA ILE A 206 -3.85 -8.17 -17.56
C ILE A 206 -5.18 -8.88 -17.83
N PRO A 207 -5.61 -9.82 -16.97
CA PRO A 207 -6.94 -10.42 -17.07
C PRO A 207 -8.05 -9.36 -17.07
N PRO A 208 -9.10 -9.48 -17.92
CA PRO A 208 -10.15 -8.45 -18.02
C PRO A 208 -10.86 -8.12 -16.71
N ALA A 209 -10.97 -9.09 -15.79
CA ALA A 209 -11.58 -8.88 -14.48
C ALA A 209 -10.75 -7.97 -13.57
N LEU A 210 -9.42 -7.93 -13.75
CA LEU A 210 -8.50 -7.13 -12.96
C LEU A 210 -8.28 -5.72 -13.52
N MET A 211 -8.69 -5.46 -14.77
CA MET A 211 -8.40 -4.20 -15.45
C MET A 211 -8.92 -2.94 -14.72
N PRO A 212 -10.14 -2.92 -14.16
CA PRO A 212 -10.59 -1.75 -13.39
C PRO A 212 -9.69 -1.43 -12.21
N HIS A 213 -9.30 -2.44 -11.44
CA HIS A 213 -8.43 -2.28 -10.27
C HIS A 213 -6.99 -1.95 -10.66
N ALA A 214 -6.50 -2.51 -11.78
CA ALA A 214 -5.20 -2.15 -12.35
C ALA A 214 -5.15 -0.67 -12.76
N PHE A 215 -6.25 -0.18 -13.35
CA PHE A 215 -6.38 1.21 -13.73
C PHE A 215 -6.40 2.13 -12.51
N ASP A 216 -7.23 1.83 -11.52
CA ASP A 216 -7.29 2.61 -10.27
C ASP A 216 -5.92 2.67 -9.57
N ALA A 217 -5.23 1.54 -9.46
CA ALA A 217 -3.90 1.48 -8.88
C ALA A 217 -2.88 2.30 -9.68
N ALA A 218 -2.88 2.17 -11.02
CA ALA A 218 -1.97 2.92 -11.89
C ALA A 218 -2.18 4.44 -11.78
N LEU A 219 -3.44 4.89 -11.71
CA LEU A 219 -3.76 6.30 -11.50
C LEU A 219 -3.23 6.81 -10.16
N LEU A 220 -3.38 6.04 -9.07
CA LEU A 220 -2.87 6.43 -7.75
C LEU A 220 -1.34 6.38 -7.66
N LEU A 221 -0.68 5.58 -8.51
CA LEU A 221 0.78 5.49 -8.61
C LEU A 221 1.40 6.53 -9.55
N GLY A 222 0.60 7.18 -10.40
CA GLY A 222 1.09 8.07 -11.46
C GLY A 222 1.64 7.31 -12.68
N GLU A 223 1.11 6.12 -12.95
CA GLU A 223 1.53 5.22 -14.04
C GLU A 223 0.50 5.19 -15.18
N GLU A 224 -0.17 6.31 -15.44
CA GLU A 224 -1.26 6.44 -16.42
C GLU A 224 -0.85 6.03 -17.83
N GLU A 225 0.37 6.38 -18.22
CA GLU A 225 0.87 6.09 -19.59
C GLU A 225 0.99 4.59 -19.83
N ALA A 226 1.51 3.84 -18.84
CA ALA A 226 1.69 2.40 -18.95
C ALA A 226 0.34 1.68 -19.08
N ILE A 227 -0.65 2.01 -18.23
CA ILE A 227 -1.96 1.35 -18.25
C ILE A 227 -2.76 1.73 -19.49
N CYS A 228 -2.64 2.98 -19.99
CA CYS A 228 -3.28 3.41 -21.23
C CYS A 228 -2.66 2.75 -22.47
N ALA A 229 -1.35 2.51 -22.49
CA ALA A 229 -0.69 1.76 -23.54
C ALA A 229 -1.19 0.31 -23.61
N GLU A 230 -1.36 -0.33 -22.46
CA GLU A 230 -1.88 -1.70 -22.36
C GLU A 230 -3.34 -1.79 -22.81
N ALA A 231 -4.18 -0.84 -22.39
CA ALA A 231 -5.57 -0.74 -22.85
C ALA A 231 -5.69 -0.55 -24.36
N ALA A 232 -4.74 0.16 -24.97
CA ALA A 232 -4.70 0.35 -26.42
C ALA A 232 -4.26 -0.90 -27.18
N ALA A 233 -3.32 -1.67 -26.62
CA ALA A 233 -2.88 -2.93 -27.22
C ALA A 233 -4.00 -4.00 -27.20
N ALA A 234 -4.93 -3.92 -26.25
CA ALA A 234 -6.05 -4.85 -26.09
C ALA A 234 -7.39 -4.11 -25.87
N PRO A 235 -7.99 -3.51 -26.91
CA PRO A 235 -9.16 -2.64 -26.78
C PRO A 235 -10.40 -3.27 -26.13
N GLY A 236 -10.51 -4.60 -26.14
CA GLY A 236 -11.61 -5.35 -25.51
C GLY A 236 -11.51 -5.40 -23.98
N ILE A 237 -10.38 -5.06 -23.39
CA ILE A 237 -10.12 -5.12 -21.95
C ILE A 237 -10.69 -3.88 -21.24
N ALA A 238 -10.52 -2.70 -21.84
CA ALA A 238 -10.99 -1.42 -21.29
C ALA A 238 -12.48 -1.22 -21.61
N ARG A 239 -13.36 -1.77 -20.78
CA ARG A 239 -14.82 -1.73 -21.00
C ARG A 239 -15.45 -0.43 -20.54
N ASP A 240 -14.85 0.28 -19.59
CA ASP A 240 -15.36 1.56 -19.09
C ASP A 240 -15.09 2.67 -20.12
N PRO A 241 -16.15 3.35 -20.63
CA PRO A 241 -15.98 4.41 -21.59
C PRO A 241 -15.28 5.65 -21.02
N ALA A 242 -15.42 5.95 -19.73
CA ALA A 242 -14.72 7.07 -19.09
C ALA A 242 -13.20 6.84 -19.11
N PHE A 243 -12.77 5.63 -18.79
CA PHE A 243 -11.38 5.20 -18.91
C PHE A 243 -10.85 5.33 -20.34
N ARG A 244 -11.66 4.90 -21.33
CA ARG A 244 -11.27 5.02 -22.75
C ARG A 244 -11.10 6.48 -23.19
N VAL A 245 -12.00 7.37 -22.78
CA VAL A 245 -11.90 8.81 -23.07
C VAL A 245 -10.59 9.37 -22.51
N PHE A 246 -10.29 9.09 -21.24
CA PHE A 246 -9.06 9.52 -20.60
C PHE A 246 -7.82 9.02 -21.36
N CYS A 247 -7.73 7.73 -21.66
CA CYS A 247 -6.59 7.16 -22.36
C CYS A 247 -6.44 7.64 -23.81
N LEU A 248 -7.54 7.89 -24.52
CA LEU A 248 -7.49 8.48 -25.87
C LEU A 248 -6.89 9.88 -25.83
N MET A 249 -7.31 10.70 -24.86
CA MET A 249 -6.77 12.05 -24.68
C MET A 249 -5.28 12.02 -24.32
N ARG A 250 -4.87 11.15 -23.39
CA ARG A 250 -3.45 10.99 -22.99
C ARG A 250 -2.55 10.59 -24.17
N ARG A 251 -3.10 9.91 -25.18
CA ARG A 251 -2.40 9.52 -26.40
C ARG A 251 -2.49 10.54 -27.54
N GLY A 252 -3.15 11.68 -27.31
CA GLY A 252 -3.32 12.74 -28.28
C GLY A 252 -4.44 12.49 -29.31
N ASP A 253 -5.26 11.46 -29.14
CA ASP A 253 -6.40 11.18 -30.02
C ASP A 253 -7.66 11.91 -29.54
N TRP A 254 -7.60 13.23 -29.56
CA TRP A 254 -8.67 14.11 -29.10
C TRP A 254 -9.99 13.84 -29.80
N ARG A 255 -9.96 13.63 -31.15
CA ARG A 255 -11.20 13.42 -31.93
C ARG A 255 -11.96 12.18 -31.49
N MET A 256 -11.24 11.07 -31.29
CA MET A 256 -11.86 9.83 -30.81
C MET A 256 -12.28 9.95 -29.35
N ALA A 257 -11.57 10.72 -28.52
CA ALA A 257 -11.96 10.99 -27.14
C ALA A 257 -13.31 11.73 -27.08
N VAL A 258 -13.47 12.82 -27.83
CA VAL A 258 -14.72 13.59 -27.92
C VAL A 258 -15.87 12.71 -28.44
N LEU A 259 -15.66 11.98 -29.54
CA LEU A 259 -16.68 11.11 -30.10
C LEU A 259 -17.12 10.02 -29.10
N THR A 260 -16.15 9.43 -28.40
CA THR A 260 -16.43 8.40 -27.37
C THR A 260 -17.21 8.98 -26.21
N LEU A 261 -16.88 10.20 -25.76
CA LEU A 261 -17.62 10.89 -24.69
C LEU A 261 -19.06 11.18 -25.11
N GLU A 262 -19.27 11.79 -26.26
CA GLU A 262 -20.60 12.17 -26.73
C GLU A 262 -21.52 10.96 -26.96
N LEU A 263 -20.98 9.90 -27.57
CA LEU A 263 -21.70 8.64 -27.73
C LEU A 263 -22.07 8.04 -26.36
N SER A 264 -21.11 8.03 -25.43
CA SER A 264 -21.32 7.45 -24.09
C SER A 264 -22.31 8.27 -23.26
N ARG A 265 -22.32 9.60 -23.38
CA ARG A 265 -23.34 10.48 -22.77
C ARG A 265 -24.73 10.17 -23.32
N THR A 266 -24.87 10.12 -24.65
CA THR A 266 -26.15 9.84 -25.31
C THR A 266 -26.71 8.47 -24.92
N LEU A 267 -25.84 7.47 -24.73
CA LEU A 267 -26.20 6.13 -24.30
C LEU A 267 -26.36 5.98 -22.78
N GLY A 268 -26.16 7.03 -21.99
CA GLY A 268 -26.22 6.99 -20.53
C GLY A 268 -25.18 6.07 -19.89
N ARG A 269 -24.02 5.86 -20.57
CA ARG A 269 -22.95 4.95 -20.11
C ARG A 269 -21.97 5.61 -19.15
N ILE A 270 -21.94 6.93 -19.07
CA ILE A 270 -21.13 7.72 -18.14
C ILE A 270 -22.09 8.58 -17.32
N PRO A 271 -21.97 8.59 -15.97
CA PRO A 271 -22.77 9.47 -15.11
C PRO A 271 -22.61 10.94 -15.48
N PRO A 272 -23.66 11.79 -15.39
CA PRO A 272 -23.63 13.17 -15.84
C PRO A 272 -22.48 13.99 -15.25
N ALA A 273 -22.24 13.91 -13.94
CA ALA A 273 -21.17 14.65 -13.27
C ALA A 273 -19.76 14.26 -13.81
N ARG A 274 -19.52 12.96 -14.05
CA ARG A 274 -18.25 12.49 -14.63
C ARG A 274 -18.15 12.87 -16.11
N ALA A 275 -19.24 12.87 -16.86
CA ALA A 275 -19.27 13.32 -18.25
C ALA A 275 -18.92 14.80 -18.35
N GLU A 276 -19.40 15.63 -17.43
CA GLU A 276 -19.08 17.06 -17.34
C GLU A 276 -17.58 17.26 -17.04
N LEU A 277 -17.04 16.54 -16.07
CA LEU A 277 -15.63 16.61 -15.73
C LEU A 277 -14.72 16.15 -16.89
N LEU A 278 -15.09 15.11 -17.61
CA LEU A 278 -14.40 14.67 -18.82
C LEU A 278 -14.50 15.71 -19.94
N ALA A 279 -15.64 16.39 -20.10
CA ALA A 279 -15.78 17.46 -21.10
C ALA A 279 -14.82 18.61 -20.83
N ARG A 280 -14.69 19.05 -19.57
CA ARG A 280 -13.71 20.09 -19.17
C ARG A 280 -12.26 19.63 -19.34
N PHE A 281 -11.99 18.35 -19.11
CA PHE A 281 -10.67 17.78 -19.38
C PHE A 281 -10.32 17.77 -20.87
N LEU A 282 -11.30 17.57 -21.76
CA LEU A 282 -11.09 17.56 -23.21
C LEU A 282 -11.03 18.98 -23.81
N ASP A 283 -11.73 19.93 -23.23
CA ASP A 283 -11.81 21.31 -23.69
C ASP A 283 -11.63 22.30 -22.54
N PRO A 284 -10.39 22.76 -22.29
CA PRO A 284 -10.12 23.72 -21.23
C PRO A 284 -10.89 25.05 -21.36
N ALA A 285 -11.34 25.43 -22.56
CA ALA A 285 -12.13 26.64 -22.74
C ALA A 285 -13.49 26.60 -22.01
N LEU A 286 -14.01 25.41 -21.76
CA LEU A 286 -15.22 25.22 -20.94
C LEU A 286 -15.02 25.59 -19.46
N ILE A 287 -13.78 25.74 -19.01
CA ILE A 287 -13.44 26.16 -17.65
C ILE A 287 -13.61 27.68 -17.51
N GLU A 288 -13.26 28.44 -18.54
CA GLU A 288 -13.30 29.93 -18.55
C GLU A 288 -14.73 30.47 -18.57
N ASP A 289 -15.66 29.75 -19.21
CA ASP A 289 -17.07 30.16 -19.37
C ASP A 289 -17.96 29.78 -18.17
N GLY A 290 -17.44 29.08 -17.19
CA GLY A 290 -18.27 28.44 -16.18
C GLY A 290 -18.03 28.88 -14.74
N ASP A 291 -18.80 29.83 -14.24
CA ASP A 291 -19.03 30.04 -12.79
C ASP A 291 -19.78 28.86 -12.11
N ALA A 292 -20.08 27.78 -12.84
CA ALA A 292 -20.77 26.63 -12.28
C ALA A 292 -19.82 25.77 -11.46
N LEU A 293 -20.08 25.68 -10.15
CA LEU A 293 -19.39 24.74 -9.26
C LEU A 293 -19.50 23.32 -9.81
N LEU A 294 -18.36 22.66 -9.96
CA LEU A 294 -18.33 21.25 -10.35
C LEU A 294 -19.06 20.39 -9.31
N THR A 295 -20.01 19.60 -9.77
CA THR A 295 -20.60 18.55 -8.95
C THR A 295 -19.64 17.35 -8.99
N LEU A 296 -19.10 16.98 -7.82
CA LEU A 296 -18.20 15.81 -7.76
C LEU A 296 -18.99 14.53 -8.09
N PRO A 297 -18.41 13.66 -8.93
CA PRO A 297 -19.03 12.36 -9.21
C PRO A 297 -19.16 11.48 -7.96
N GLU A 298 -20.24 10.71 -7.86
CA GLU A 298 -20.43 9.70 -6.82
C GLU A 298 -20.72 8.34 -7.48
N PRO A 299 -19.97 7.30 -7.08
CA PRO A 299 -18.81 7.32 -6.17
C PRO A 299 -17.60 8.04 -6.78
N PHE A 300 -16.80 8.72 -5.94
CA PHE A 300 -15.58 9.39 -6.33
C PHE A 300 -14.45 8.38 -6.55
N THR A 301 -13.82 8.42 -7.73
CA THR A 301 -12.83 7.42 -8.16
C THR A 301 -11.44 8.02 -8.38
N PRO A 302 -10.38 7.20 -8.49
CA PRO A 302 -9.05 7.66 -8.87
C PRO A 302 -9.01 8.40 -10.22
N LEU A 303 -9.89 8.03 -11.16
CA LEU A 303 -10.03 8.75 -12.42
C LEU A 303 -10.54 10.18 -12.18
N ASP A 304 -11.58 10.36 -11.37
CA ASP A 304 -12.13 11.68 -11.06
C ASP A 304 -11.09 12.56 -10.37
N PHE A 305 -10.28 11.97 -9.48
CA PHE A 305 -9.16 12.65 -8.82
C PHE A 305 -8.15 13.19 -9.84
N ARG A 306 -7.69 12.36 -10.78
CA ARG A 306 -6.74 12.78 -11.82
C ARG A 306 -7.32 13.78 -12.80
N LEU A 307 -8.60 13.66 -13.14
CA LEU A 307 -9.29 14.64 -13.97
C LEU A 307 -9.37 16.00 -13.28
N LEU A 308 -9.69 16.06 -11.99
CA LEU A 308 -9.71 17.30 -11.20
C LEU A 308 -8.32 17.96 -11.13
N GLU A 309 -7.27 17.17 -10.92
CA GLU A 309 -5.90 17.69 -10.98
C GLU A 309 -5.58 18.28 -12.36
N ALA A 310 -5.99 17.60 -13.43
CA ALA A 310 -5.71 18.03 -14.80
C ALA A 310 -6.47 19.31 -15.21
N VAL A 311 -7.64 19.57 -14.63
CA VAL A 311 -8.41 20.81 -14.88
C VAL A 311 -8.11 21.91 -13.86
N GLY A 312 -7.15 21.72 -12.96
CA GLY A 312 -6.73 22.72 -11.98
C GLY A 312 -7.58 22.78 -10.70
N GLU A 313 -8.53 21.87 -10.51
CA GLU A 313 -9.44 21.78 -9.38
C GLU A 313 -8.98 20.70 -8.37
N ALA A 314 -7.69 20.70 -8.04
CA ALA A 314 -7.09 19.66 -7.19
C ALA A 314 -7.77 19.54 -5.82
N VAL A 315 -8.13 18.31 -5.44
CA VAL A 315 -8.73 18.00 -4.14
C VAL A 315 -7.64 17.50 -3.20
N PRO A 316 -7.51 18.09 -1.98
CA PRO A 316 -6.53 17.62 -1.00
C PRO A 316 -6.80 16.16 -0.59
N THR A 317 -5.80 15.30 -0.67
CA THR A 317 -5.96 13.86 -0.36
C THR A 317 -6.33 13.60 1.09
N GLN A 318 -6.03 14.54 2.03
CA GLN A 318 -6.41 14.42 3.45
C GLN A 318 -7.93 14.31 3.66
N THR A 319 -8.73 14.86 2.74
CA THR A 319 -10.20 14.80 2.80
C THR A 319 -10.77 13.57 2.10
N LEU A 320 -9.94 12.82 1.39
CA LEU A 320 -10.32 11.65 0.61
C LEU A 320 -10.03 10.33 1.38
N PRO A 321 -10.64 9.21 0.97
CA PRO A 321 -10.31 7.90 1.50
C PRO A 321 -8.81 7.57 1.44
N LEU A 322 -8.37 6.65 2.30
CA LEU A 322 -6.95 6.32 2.48
C LEU A 322 -6.18 6.01 1.17
N PRO A 323 -6.73 5.29 0.18
CA PRO A 323 -6.02 4.98 -1.06
C PRO A 323 -5.44 6.20 -1.78
N PHE A 324 -6.15 7.33 -1.74
CA PHE A 324 -5.74 8.57 -2.41
C PHE A 324 -4.44 9.17 -1.82
N ALA A 325 -4.15 8.89 -0.56
CA ALA A 325 -2.90 9.34 0.06
C ALA A 325 -1.65 8.81 -0.68
N ARG A 326 -1.76 7.69 -1.42
CA ARG A 326 -0.64 7.16 -2.21
C ARG A 326 -0.20 8.11 -3.32
N ALA A 327 -1.13 8.89 -3.88
CA ALA A 327 -0.82 9.85 -4.94
C ALA A 327 0.15 10.95 -4.47
N ASP A 328 0.03 11.41 -3.23
CA ASP A 328 0.92 12.45 -2.67
C ASP A 328 2.35 11.96 -2.42
N LEU A 329 2.60 10.66 -2.41
CA LEU A 329 3.97 10.12 -2.30
C LEU A 329 4.74 10.20 -3.62
N GLY A 330 4.08 10.55 -4.73
CA GLY A 330 4.71 10.88 -6.00
C GLY A 330 5.43 12.23 -5.95
N GLY A 331 6.34 12.47 -6.89
CA GLY A 331 7.22 13.65 -6.90
C GLY A 331 6.53 15.01 -7.13
N GLY A 332 5.21 15.05 -7.35
CA GLY A 332 4.47 16.29 -7.60
C GLY A 332 3.97 17.01 -6.34
N ALA A 333 3.83 16.31 -5.22
CA ALA A 333 3.31 16.88 -3.99
C ALA A 333 4.39 17.58 -3.16
N GLY A 334 4.04 18.70 -2.51
CA GLY A 334 4.95 19.37 -1.58
C GLY A 334 5.27 18.51 -0.35
N TRP A 335 6.44 18.71 0.27
CA TRP A 335 6.94 17.89 1.39
C TRP A 335 5.95 17.74 2.55
N LYS A 336 5.19 18.80 2.89
CA LYS A 336 4.14 18.71 3.91
C LYS A 336 3.08 17.68 3.54
N ALA A 337 2.57 17.70 2.33
CA ALA A 337 1.56 16.76 1.85
C ALA A 337 2.11 15.32 1.81
N GLN A 338 3.37 15.15 1.38
CA GLN A 338 4.05 13.85 1.41
C GLN A 338 4.15 13.28 2.84
N ILE A 339 4.49 14.12 3.85
CA ILE A 339 4.54 13.71 5.26
C ILE A 339 3.14 13.27 5.73
N GLU A 340 2.12 14.09 5.51
CA GLU A 340 0.74 13.81 5.94
C GLU A 340 0.21 12.52 5.31
N ALA A 341 0.48 12.30 4.03
CA ALA A 341 0.15 11.09 3.32
C ALA A 341 0.91 9.86 3.85
N ALA A 342 2.23 9.99 4.04
CA ALA A 342 3.07 8.92 4.56
C ALA A 342 2.65 8.51 5.98
N GLU A 343 2.31 9.46 6.86
CA GLU A 343 1.80 9.18 8.20
C GLU A 343 0.47 8.40 8.16
N ARG A 344 -0.47 8.80 7.28
CA ARG A 344 -1.75 8.10 7.10
C ARG A 344 -1.54 6.66 6.64
N LEU A 345 -0.69 6.46 5.63
CA LEU A 345 -0.39 5.14 5.06
C LEU A 345 0.42 4.26 6.03
N ALA A 346 1.41 4.82 6.74
CA ALA A 346 2.20 4.11 7.74
C ALA A 346 1.34 3.68 8.94
N ARG A 347 0.42 4.55 9.40
CA ARG A 347 -0.56 4.22 10.45
C ARG A 347 -1.43 3.04 10.05
N ALA A 348 -1.88 2.99 8.81
CA ALA A 348 -2.63 1.86 8.26
C ALA A 348 -1.73 0.63 7.95
N GLY A 349 -0.41 0.78 8.03
CA GLY A 349 0.55 -0.23 7.65
C GLY A 349 0.65 -0.45 6.13
N ALA A 350 0.09 0.43 5.32
CA ALA A 350 0.08 0.33 3.86
C ALA A 350 1.47 0.57 3.25
N ILE A 351 2.32 1.34 3.93
CA ILE A 351 3.74 1.53 3.58
C ILE A 351 4.65 1.08 4.72
N GLY A 352 5.90 0.75 4.39
CA GLY A 352 6.92 0.42 5.37
C GLY A 352 7.36 1.63 6.19
N HIS A 353 7.77 1.39 7.46
CA HIS A 353 8.30 2.43 8.33
C HIS A 353 9.50 3.16 7.73
N GLY A 354 10.39 2.45 7.03
CA GLY A 354 11.55 3.07 6.38
C GLY A 354 11.18 4.18 5.38
N LEU A 355 10.08 4.02 4.61
CA LEU A 355 9.62 5.07 3.69
C LEU A 355 9.13 6.30 4.45
N LEU A 356 8.35 6.14 5.53
CA LEU A 356 7.92 7.26 6.36
C LEU A 356 9.11 8.08 6.87
N PHE A 357 10.09 7.42 7.48
CA PHE A 357 11.23 8.10 8.07
C PHE A 357 12.20 8.65 7.02
N SER A 358 12.29 8.03 5.82
CA SER A 358 13.02 8.62 4.70
C SER A 358 12.39 9.93 4.20
N ILE A 359 11.05 10.02 4.22
CA ILE A 359 10.34 11.27 3.89
C ILE A 359 10.58 12.32 4.97
N TYR A 360 10.59 11.95 6.26
CA TYR A 360 10.95 12.87 7.34
C TYR A 360 12.36 13.44 7.17
N ALA A 361 13.31 12.62 6.71
CA ALA A 361 14.71 13.03 6.53
C ALA A 361 14.98 13.92 5.31
N GLN A 362 13.99 14.16 4.42
CA GLN A 362 14.19 14.96 3.20
C GLN A 362 14.46 16.45 3.46
N GLY A 363 14.11 16.97 4.62
CA GLY A 363 14.25 18.39 4.90
C GLY A 363 14.32 18.72 6.38
N ARG A 364 14.21 20.03 6.67
CA ARG A 364 14.15 20.55 8.04
C ARG A 364 12.77 21.15 8.30
N PRO A 365 12.25 21.00 9.52
CA PRO A 365 10.98 21.61 9.89
C PRO A 365 10.94 23.11 9.57
N SER A 366 9.90 23.53 8.84
CA SER A 366 9.69 24.93 8.49
C SER A 366 8.84 25.70 9.51
N ALA A 367 8.25 24.99 10.47
CA ALA A 367 7.38 25.53 11.51
C ALA A 367 7.45 24.69 12.79
N SER A 368 6.73 25.06 13.83
CA SER A 368 6.57 24.32 15.08
C SER A 368 5.22 23.59 15.12
N GLY A 369 5.13 22.53 15.93
CA GLY A 369 3.90 21.78 16.19
C GLY A 369 3.52 20.75 15.10
N GLY A 370 2.50 19.95 15.37
CA GLY A 370 1.95 18.96 14.46
C GLY A 370 3.01 18.03 13.86
N ILE A 371 2.99 17.89 12.53
CA ILE A 371 3.94 17.06 11.79
C ILE A 371 5.40 17.49 11.99
N TRP A 372 5.66 18.80 12.09
CA TRP A 372 7.00 19.34 12.25
C TRP A 372 7.65 18.94 13.56
N ARG A 373 6.85 18.81 14.64
CA ARG A 373 7.33 18.29 15.92
C ARG A 373 7.78 16.83 15.78
N ARG A 374 7.05 16.00 15.03
CA ARG A 374 7.43 14.61 14.77
C ARG A 374 8.71 14.49 13.95
N VAL A 375 8.84 15.30 12.90
CA VAL A 375 10.08 15.38 12.10
C VAL A 375 11.28 15.79 12.96
N ALA A 376 11.13 16.85 13.77
CA ALA A 376 12.20 17.31 14.66
C ALA A 376 12.57 16.26 15.72
N ALA A 377 11.57 15.61 16.31
CA ALA A 377 11.77 14.55 17.30
C ALA A 377 12.50 13.33 16.71
N SER A 378 12.13 12.90 15.50
CA SER A 378 12.86 11.83 14.78
C SER A 378 14.31 12.20 14.52
N ALA A 379 14.57 13.42 14.04
CA ALA A 379 15.93 13.89 13.81
C ALA A 379 16.77 13.94 15.10
N ALA A 380 16.17 14.28 16.25
CA ALA A 380 16.85 14.26 17.55
C ALA A 380 17.21 12.82 17.98
N ILE A 381 16.32 11.86 17.75
CA ILE A 381 16.59 10.43 18.01
C ILE A 381 17.73 9.93 17.10
N GLU A 382 17.68 10.21 15.81
CA GLU A 382 18.72 9.82 14.84
C GLU A 382 20.10 10.40 15.23
N ALA A 383 20.14 11.67 15.61
CA ALA A 383 21.37 12.31 16.07
C ALA A 383 21.96 11.66 17.33
N ALA A 384 21.10 11.33 18.31
CA ALA A 384 21.53 10.66 19.54
C ALA A 384 22.03 9.24 19.28
N LEU A 385 21.37 8.47 18.40
CA LEU A 385 21.77 7.13 18.01
C LEU A 385 23.09 7.15 17.21
N ALA A 386 23.22 8.06 16.23
CA ALA A 386 24.45 8.21 15.44
C ALA A 386 25.64 8.63 16.32
N GLY A 387 25.43 9.50 17.30
CA GLY A 387 26.43 9.92 18.29
C GLY A 387 26.69 8.89 19.39
N ARG A 388 25.91 7.80 19.47
CA ARG A 388 25.90 6.82 20.57
C ARG A 388 25.80 7.50 21.95
N ASP A 389 25.02 8.58 22.03
CA ASP A 389 24.85 9.41 23.24
C ASP A 389 23.58 8.98 23.99
N ALA A 390 23.74 8.08 24.98
CA ALA A 390 22.64 7.60 25.81
C ALA A 390 21.95 8.73 26.61
N ALA A 391 22.70 9.77 27.01
CA ALA A 391 22.13 10.89 27.74
C ALA A 391 21.30 11.80 26.82
N ALA A 392 21.75 12.07 25.61
CA ALA A 392 20.95 12.77 24.60
C ALA A 392 19.69 12.00 24.24
N LEU A 393 19.82 10.68 24.03
CA LEU A 393 18.68 9.79 23.78
C LEU A 393 17.68 9.83 24.93
N GLY A 394 18.16 9.74 26.19
CA GLY A 394 17.30 9.78 27.38
C GLY A 394 16.48 11.08 27.49
N ARG A 395 17.03 12.21 27.02
CA ARG A 395 16.31 13.50 26.98
C ARG A 395 15.30 13.58 25.84
N ALA A 396 15.66 13.06 24.65
CA ALA A 396 14.82 13.19 23.45
C ALA A 396 13.64 12.16 23.41
N LEU A 397 13.86 10.96 23.98
CA LEU A 397 12.95 9.84 23.83
C LEU A 397 11.53 10.07 24.35
N PRO A 398 11.29 10.69 25.54
CA PRO A 398 9.94 10.92 26.02
C PRO A 398 9.13 11.85 25.11
N GLU A 399 9.75 12.91 24.58
CA GLU A 399 9.09 13.84 23.66
C GLU A 399 8.80 13.18 22.31
N ALA A 400 9.75 12.43 21.76
CA ALA A 400 9.56 11.70 20.52
C ALA A 400 8.43 10.68 20.64
N TRP A 401 8.40 9.92 21.74
CA TRP A 401 7.35 8.95 22.00
C TRP A 401 5.97 9.60 22.10
N ALA A 402 5.85 10.70 22.87
CA ALA A 402 4.60 11.45 22.97
C ALA A 402 4.12 11.97 21.62
N ALA A 403 5.02 12.52 20.79
CA ALA A 403 4.68 13.00 19.46
C ALA A 403 4.22 11.88 18.51
N MET A 404 4.82 10.68 18.60
CA MET A 404 4.40 9.51 17.83
C MET A 404 3.08 8.93 18.35
N THR A 405 2.82 8.97 19.66
CA THR A 405 1.57 8.52 20.27
C THR A 405 0.40 9.37 19.82
N GLU A 406 0.55 10.70 19.75
CA GLU A 406 -0.50 11.59 19.25
C GLU A 406 -0.93 11.29 17.80
N ALA A 407 -0.02 10.76 17.00
CA ALA A 407 -0.26 10.41 15.60
C ALA A 407 -0.51 8.91 15.37
N GLU A 408 -0.54 8.09 16.41
CA GLU A 408 -0.65 6.61 16.32
C GLU A 408 0.46 5.97 15.46
N LEU A 409 1.67 6.54 15.54
CA LEU A 409 2.86 6.08 14.82
C LEU A 409 3.86 5.33 15.71
N GLN A 410 3.41 4.86 16.89
CA GLN A 410 4.29 4.19 17.88
C GLN A 410 4.96 2.95 17.28
N VAL A 411 4.21 2.09 16.56
CA VAL A 411 4.77 0.86 16.00
C VAL A 411 5.69 1.13 14.80
N PRO A 412 5.36 1.99 13.83
CA PRO A 412 6.34 2.44 12.84
C PRO A 412 7.63 2.98 13.45
N PHE A 413 7.54 3.81 14.51
CA PHE A 413 8.70 4.34 15.23
C PHE A 413 9.50 3.24 15.94
N ALA A 414 8.82 2.33 16.63
CA ALA A 414 9.46 1.22 17.32
C ALA A 414 10.16 0.25 16.36
N ARG A 415 9.58 0.00 15.18
CA ARG A 415 10.20 -0.83 14.15
C ARG A 415 11.43 -0.17 13.54
N GLN A 416 11.42 1.15 13.38
CA GLN A 416 12.55 1.89 12.84
C GLN A 416 13.72 1.98 13.83
N TYR A 417 13.45 2.37 15.07
CA TYR A 417 14.50 2.76 16.01
C TYR A 417 14.57 1.86 17.25
N GLY A 418 13.54 1.07 17.54
CA GLY A 418 13.44 0.31 18.80
C GLY A 418 14.63 -0.57 19.13
N PRO A 419 15.18 -1.35 18.18
CA PRO A 419 16.35 -2.18 18.45
C PRO A 419 17.59 -1.37 18.86
N GLU A 420 17.83 -0.22 18.23
CA GLU A 420 18.99 0.63 18.51
C GLU A 420 18.80 1.43 19.81
N ILE A 421 17.57 1.93 20.04
CA ILE A 421 17.19 2.60 21.30
C ILE A 421 17.41 1.66 22.49
N ALA A 422 16.93 0.41 22.39
CA ALA A 422 17.09 -0.58 23.46
C ALA A 422 18.56 -0.96 23.67
N ALA A 423 19.36 -1.05 22.59
CA ALA A 423 20.78 -1.38 22.67
C ALA A 423 21.64 -0.26 23.29
N LEU A 424 21.25 1.03 23.10
CA LEU A 424 21.93 2.16 23.71
C LEU A 424 21.59 2.31 25.21
N ALA A 425 20.46 1.72 25.63
CA ALA A 425 20.05 1.53 27.03
C ALA A 425 20.16 2.80 27.90
N PRO A 426 19.41 3.87 27.65
CA PRO A 426 19.43 5.05 28.50
C PRO A 426 18.98 4.68 29.94
N GLU A 427 19.41 5.46 30.92
CA GLU A 427 19.13 5.18 32.32
C GLU A 427 17.73 5.66 32.78
N GLY A 428 17.27 5.15 33.92
CA GLY A 428 16.07 5.60 34.61
C GLY A 428 14.76 5.35 33.85
N GLN A 429 13.86 6.30 33.86
CA GLN A 429 12.54 6.19 33.19
C GLN A 429 12.68 6.07 31.67
N ALA A 430 13.69 6.72 31.07
CA ALA A 430 13.94 6.60 29.66
C ALA A 430 14.38 5.19 29.27
N GLY A 431 15.08 4.45 30.16
CA GLY A 431 15.45 3.05 29.98
C GLY A 431 14.22 2.12 30.01
N ALA A 432 13.28 2.35 30.90
CA ALA A 432 12.01 1.62 30.92
C ALA A 432 11.20 1.88 29.64
N LEU A 433 11.15 3.13 29.20
CA LEU A 433 10.50 3.51 27.93
C LEU A 433 11.20 2.85 26.72
N ALA A 434 12.53 2.89 26.67
CA ALA A 434 13.33 2.24 25.63
C ALA A 434 13.03 0.74 25.53
N PHE A 435 12.91 0.06 26.67
CA PHE A 435 12.51 -1.34 26.75
C PHE A 435 11.12 -1.56 26.13
N ARG A 436 10.10 -0.80 26.56
CA ARG A 436 8.72 -0.90 26.06
C ARG A 436 8.63 -0.62 24.55
N ILE A 437 9.34 0.39 24.05
CA ILE A 437 9.46 0.66 22.60
C ILE A 437 10.09 -0.52 21.88
N GLY A 438 11.18 -1.07 22.42
CA GLY A 438 11.85 -2.24 21.84
C GLY A 438 10.94 -3.46 21.73
N LEU A 439 10.00 -3.66 22.66
CA LEU A 439 9.02 -4.76 22.62
C LEU A 439 7.98 -4.61 21.48
N LEU A 440 7.79 -3.43 20.92
CA LEU A 440 6.93 -3.20 19.75
C LEU A 440 7.67 -3.39 18.41
N SER A 441 8.95 -3.75 18.45
CA SER A 441 9.78 -4.01 17.28
C SER A 441 9.86 -5.51 16.94
N GLU A 442 10.43 -5.83 15.79
CA GLU A 442 10.70 -7.22 15.40
C GLU A 442 11.74 -7.91 16.31
N ALA A 443 12.54 -7.14 17.03
CA ALA A 443 13.55 -7.61 17.99
C ALA A 443 12.99 -7.86 19.40
N ALA A 444 11.68 -7.78 19.62
CA ALA A 444 11.03 -7.87 20.93
C ALA A 444 11.53 -9.04 21.78
N ARG A 445 11.62 -10.24 21.21
CA ARG A 445 12.07 -11.44 21.94
C ARG A 445 13.54 -11.35 22.37
N ARG A 446 14.42 -10.83 21.52
CA ARG A 446 15.85 -10.63 21.84
C ARG A 446 15.99 -9.59 22.95
N ILE A 447 15.31 -8.45 22.81
CA ILE A 447 15.33 -7.37 23.81
C ILE A 447 14.81 -7.87 25.16
N ALA A 448 13.70 -8.61 25.17
CA ALA A 448 13.14 -9.21 26.37
C ALA A 448 14.12 -10.22 27.04
N ALA A 449 14.88 -10.98 26.25
CA ALA A 449 15.84 -11.95 26.80
C ALA A 449 17.01 -11.26 27.53
N GLU A 450 17.48 -10.14 27.00
CA GLU A 450 18.61 -9.37 27.54
C GLU A 450 18.20 -8.48 28.72
N ALA A 451 16.94 -8.02 28.76
CA ALA A 451 16.45 -7.06 29.74
C ALA A 451 16.31 -7.65 31.15
N ARG A 452 16.48 -6.78 32.17
CA ARG A 452 16.26 -7.07 33.60
C ARG A 452 15.36 -5.99 34.21
N PRO A 453 14.07 -5.96 33.83
CA PRO A 453 13.16 -4.91 34.26
C PRO A 453 12.90 -4.97 35.76
N ALA A 454 12.84 -3.79 36.39
CA ALA A 454 12.60 -3.66 37.83
C ALA A 454 11.10 -3.62 38.16
N SER A 455 10.27 -2.98 37.33
CA SER A 455 8.83 -2.84 37.59
C SER A 455 8.07 -4.17 37.39
N PRO A 456 7.00 -4.43 38.15
CA PRO A 456 6.16 -5.60 37.92
C PRO A 456 5.54 -5.63 36.52
N GLU A 457 5.10 -4.46 36.02
CA GLU A 457 4.52 -4.32 34.69
C GLU A 457 5.53 -4.71 33.58
N ASP A 458 6.75 -4.19 33.66
CA ASP A 458 7.77 -4.53 32.65
C ASP A 458 8.23 -5.98 32.77
N ARG A 459 8.20 -6.59 33.97
CA ARG A 459 8.42 -8.03 34.12
C ARG A 459 7.32 -8.86 33.45
N LEU A 460 6.07 -8.42 33.56
CA LEU A 460 4.95 -9.04 32.86
C LEU A 460 5.15 -8.95 31.34
N LEU A 461 5.41 -7.77 30.79
CA LEU A 461 5.65 -7.57 29.36
C LEU A 461 6.82 -8.43 28.86
N ARG A 462 7.89 -8.53 29.64
CA ARG A 462 9.02 -9.42 29.35
C ARG A 462 8.60 -10.89 29.28
N ALA A 463 7.82 -11.34 30.24
CA ALA A 463 7.34 -12.72 30.29
C ALA A 463 6.46 -13.05 29.08
N LEU A 464 5.56 -12.15 28.70
CA LEU A 464 4.71 -12.30 27.51
C LEU A 464 5.54 -12.35 26.22
N ALA A 465 6.54 -11.48 26.07
CA ALA A 465 7.42 -11.47 24.90
C ALA A 465 8.22 -12.77 24.76
N LEU A 466 8.67 -13.35 25.88
CA LEU A 466 9.44 -14.60 25.91
C LEU A 466 8.57 -15.86 25.89
N GLY A 467 7.31 -15.77 26.33
CA GLY A 467 6.42 -16.91 26.51
C GLY A 467 6.78 -17.76 27.70
N ILE A 468 7.16 -17.15 28.79
CA ILE A 468 7.43 -17.79 30.07
C ILE A 468 6.31 -17.45 31.05
N ASP A 469 6.24 -18.21 32.14
CA ASP A 469 5.23 -18.01 33.17
C ASP A 469 5.32 -16.61 33.78
N ALA A 470 4.16 -16.04 34.08
CA ALA A 470 4.01 -14.72 34.69
C ALA A 470 2.98 -14.78 35.83
N GLU A 471 3.15 -13.90 36.81
CA GLU A 471 2.12 -13.69 37.82
C GLU A 471 0.85 -13.16 37.14
N LEU A 472 -0.31 -13.65 37.59
CA LEU A 472 -1.59 -13.19 37.03
C LEU A 472 -1.87 -11.76 37.50
N PRO A 473 -2.05 -10.82 36.59
CA PRO A 473 -2.37 -9.43 36.93
C PRO A 473 -3.81 -9.29 37.43
N GLU A 474 -4.10 -8.20 38.13
CA GLU A 474 -5.46 -7.87 38.56
C GLU A 474 -6.35 -7.44 37.41
N ASP A 475 -5.77 -6.75 36.41
CA ASP A 475 -6.48 -6.33 35.22
C ASP A 475 -7.03 -7.51 34.43
N PRO A 476 -8.35 -7.54 34.13
CA PRO A 476 -8.97 -8.67 33.45
C PRO A 476 -8.40 -8.94 32.07
N VAL A 477 -8.11 -7.90 31.28
CA VAL A 477 -7.58 -8.02 29.92
C VAL A 477 -6.16 -8.59 29.95
N ALA A 478 -5.31 -8.05 30.80
CA ALA A 478 -3.95 -8.55 30.98
C ALA A 478 -3.94 -9.99 31.52
N ARG A 479 -4.90 -10.34 32.40
CA ARG A 479 -5.07 -11.71 32.89
C ARG A 479 -5.43 -12.69 31.77
N ASP A 480 -6.38 -12.35 30.92
CA ASP A 480 -6.77 -13.15 29.76
C ASP A 480 -5.60 -13.35 28.79
N VAL A 481 -4.81 -12.29 28.56
CA VAL A 481 -3.58 -12.36 27.76
C VAL A 481 -2.58 -13.33 28.36
N VAL A 482 -2.32 -13.26 29.68
CA VAL A 482 -1.40 -14.19 30.37
C VAL A 482 -1.87 -15.62 30.22
N LEU A 483 -3.13 -15.90 30.56
CA LEU A 483 -3.70 -17.25 30.48
C LEU A 483 -3.59 -17.83 29.07
N ALA A 484 -3.91 -17.02 28.03
CA ALA A 484 -3.83 -17.45 26.64
C ALA A 484 -2.40 -17.72 26.17
N LEU A 485 -1.42 -16.91 26.62
CA LEU A 485 -0.05 -16.94 26.08
C LEU A 485 0.90 -17.82 26.87
N THR A 486 0.63 -18.09 28.13
CA THR A 486 1.52 -18.93 28.99
C THR A 486 1.00 -20.34 29.19
N ALA A 487 -0.28 -20.61 28.89
CA ALA A 487 -0.85 -21.96 29.03
C ALA A 487 0.01 -23.00 28.30
N PRO A 488 0.37 -24.13 28.95
CA PRO A 488 1.16 -25.19 28.34
C PRO A 488 0.42 -25.90 27.20
N MET A 489 -0.92 -25.90 27.22
CA MET A 489 -1.77 -26.41 26.15
C MET A 489 -2.72 -25.33 25.65
N PRO A 490 -2.34 -24.60 24.57
CA PRO A 490 -3.20 -23.55 23.99
C PRO A 490 -4.60 -24.06 23.64
N SER A 491 -4.71 -25.29 23.15
CA SER A 491 -5.97 -25.91 22.73
C SER A 491 -7.04 -25.95 23.83
N ALA A 492 -6.68 -25.88 25.11
CA ALA A 492 -7.63 -25.87 26.22
C ALA A 492 -8.46 -24.55 26.27
N PHE A 493 -7.97 -23.47 25.69
CA PHE A 493 -8.63 -22.18 25.65
C PHE A 493 -9.25 -21.86 24.28
N VAL A 494 -9.02 -22.70 23.25
CA VAL A 494 -9.61 -22.53 21.93
C VAL A 494 -11.12 -22.76 22.00
N PRO A 495 -11.96 -21.81 21.52
CA PRO A 495 -13.40 -22.00 21.48
C PRO A 495 -13.80 -23.26 20.68
N PRO A 496 -14.85 -23.99 21.10
CA PRO A 496 -15.24 -25.25 20.46
C PRO A 496 -15.52 -25.13 18.96
N ASP A 497 -16.12 -24.01 18.51
CA ASP A 497 -16.42 -23.74 17.11
C ASP A 497 -15.15 -23.51 16.27
N MET A 498 -14.14 -22.86 16.85
CA MET A 498 -12.83 -22.70 16.22
C MET A 498 -12.04 -24.02 16.20
N ALA A 499 -12.12 -24.83 17.26
CA ALA A 499 -11.51 -26.16 17.29
C ALA A 499 -12.16 -27.08 16.24
N GLU A 500 -13.48 -27.03 16.11
CA GLU A 500 -14.21 -27.76 15.06
C GLU A 500 -13.80 -27.29 13.65
N ALA A 501 -13.60 -25.99 13.45
CA ALA A 501 -13.14 -25.47 12.17
C ALA A 501 -11.74 -25.99 11.78
N ILE A 502 -10.84 -26.17 12.75
CA ILE A 502 -9.53 -26.81 12.50
C ILE A 502 -9.72 -28.26 12.04
N THR A 503 -10.53 -29.04 12.75
CA THR A 503 -10.76 -30.46 12.43
C THR A 503 -11.45 -30.67 11.08
N ARG A 504 -12.26 -29.70 10.65
CA ARG A 504 -12.90 -29.68 9.33
C ARG A 504 -12.06 -29.07 8.22
N GLY A 505 -10.79 -28.79 8.44
CA GLY A 505 -9.93 -28.17 7.43
C GLY A 505 -10.30 -26.72 7.04
N ARG A 506 -11.00 -25.99 7.92
CA ARG A 506 -11.50 -24.62 7.70
C ARG A 506 -10.79 -23.60 8.59
N SER A 507 -9.53 -23.85 8.91
CA SER A 507 -8.71 -23.03 9.82
C SER A 507 -8.56 -21.58 9.38
N ALA A 508 -8.56 -21.30 8.05
CA ALA A 508 -8.52 -19.94 7.52
C ALA A 508 -9.72 -19.09 7.98
N LEU A 509 -10.93 -19.66 7.93
CA LEU A 509 -12.15 -18.94 8.35
C LEU A 509 -12.16 -18.70 9.87
N ALA A 510 -11.65 -19.67 10.65
CA ALA A 510 -11.49 -19.51 12.08
C ALA A 510 -10.40 -18.45 12.40
N LEU A 511 -9.31 -18.41 11.62
CA LEU A 511 -8.28 -17.38 11.75
C LEU A 511 -8.86 -15.98 11.58
N MET A 512 -9.63 -15.75 10.53
CA MET A 512 -10.25 -14.44 10.30
C MET A 512 -11.16 -14.03 11.46
N ARG A 513 -11.94 -14.97 12.02
CA ARG A 513 -12.75 -14.72 13.23
C ARG A 513 -11.90 -14.44 14.46
N ALA A 514 -10.77 -15.13 14.62
CA ALA A 514 -9.85 -14.86 15.73
C ALA A 514 -9.25 -13.45 15.62
N LEU A 515 -8.88 -12.99 14.41
CA LEU A 515 -8.42 -11.61 14.20
C LEU A 515 -9.52 -10.60 14.57
N ASP A 516 -10.76 -10.85 14.14
CA ASP A 516 -11.91 -10.00 14.48
C ASP A 516 -12.14 -9.96 16.01
N GLY A 517 -11.97 -11.09 16.73
CA GLY A 517 -12.08 -11.15 18.19
C GLY A 517 -10.98 -10.38 18.94
N ILE A 518 -9.74 -10.43 18.44
CA ILE A 518 -8.64 -9.63 19.04
C ILE A 518 -8.86 -8.12 18.72
N ASP A 519 -9.35 -7.78 17.54
CA ASP A 519 -9.68 -6.40 17.19
C ASP A 519 -10.83 -5.84 18.03
N ALA A 520 -11.84 -6.67 18.33
CA ALA A 520 -12.92 -6.31 19.25
C ALA A 520 -12.37 -5.97 20.65
N ALA A 521 -11.40 -6.75 21.15
CA ALA A 521 -10.73 -6.46 22.43
C ALA A 521 -9.96 -5.12 22.39
N ALA A 522 -9.28 -4.82 21.27
CA ALA A 522 -8.62 -3.53 21.10
C ALA A 522 -9.60 -2.33 21.05
N ARG A 523 -10.87 -2.58 20.77
CA ARG A 523 -11.97 -1.60 20.78
C ARG A 523 -12.81 -1.64 22.06
N GLY A 524 -12.42 -2.46 23.06
CA GLY A 524 -13.04 -2.53 24.38
C GLY A 524 -13.90 -3.75 24.68
N ASP A 525 -14.13 -4.65 23.72
CA ASP A 525 -14.83 -5.92 23.95
C ASP A 525 -13.85 -7.10 24.04
N ALA A 526 -13.37 -7.38 25.23
CA ALA A 526 -12.41 -8.45 25.48
C ALA A 526 -13.02 -9.86 25.61
N SER A 527 -14.33 -10.04 25.42
CA SER A 527 -15.03 -11.30 25.70
C SER A 527 -14.49 -12.52 24.94
N GLY A 528 -13.90 -12.32 23.75
CA GLY A 528 -13.31 -13.38 22.92
C GLY A 528 -11.78 -13.43 22.92
N LEU A 529 -11.10 -12.55 23.65
CA LEU A 529 -9.65 -12.32 23.55
C LEU A 529 -8.81 -13.56 23.84
N ALA A 530 -9.03 -14.19 24.99
CA ALA A 530 -8.25 -15.35 25.41
C ALA A 530 -8.35 -16.50 24.38
N GLY A 531 -9.57 -16.78 23.92
CA GLY A 531 -9.82 -17.82 22.91
C GLY A 531 -9.16 -17.53 21.58
N ALA A 532 -9.21 -16.28 21.12
CA ALA A 532 -8.62 -15.86 19.85
C ALA A 532 -7.08 -15.91 19.90
N LEU A 533 -6.43 -15.45 20.97
CA LEU A 533 -4.99 -15.56 21.17
C LEU A 533 -4.53 -17.03 21.27
N ALA A 534 -5.29 -17.86 22.00
CA ALA A 534 -5.02 -19.29 22.11
C ALA A 534 -5.14 -19.99 20.76
N PHE A 535 -6.13 -19.61 19.94
CA PHE A 535 -6.27 -20.12 18.59
C PHE A 535 -5.05 -19.78 17.71
N LEU A 536 -4.58 -18.53 17.71
CA LEU A 536 -3.37 -18.16 16.96
C LEU A 536 -2.17 -19.03 17.34
N ARG A 537 -1.98 -19.30 18.63
CA ARG A 537 -0.92 -20.19 19.11
C ARG A 537 -1.13 -21.64 18.65
N ALA A 538 -2.36 -22.13 18.71
CA ALA A 538 -2.69 -23.50 18.31
C ALA A 538 -2.43 -23.78 16.83
N VAL A 539 -2.58 -22.74 15.96
CA VAL A 539 -2.28 -22.84 14.52
C VAL A 539 -0.83 -22.43 14.17
N GLY A 540 0.05 -22.25 15.17
CA GLY A 540 1.48 -21.95 14.95
C GLY A 540 1.82 -20.48 14.76
N LEU A 541 0.88 -19.57 14.95
CA LEU A 541 1.07 -18.12 14.85
C LEU A 541 1.42 -17.46 16.20
N ASP A 542 2.22 -18.15 17.03
CA ASP A 542 2.59 -17.72 18.38
C ASP A 542 3.23 -16.32 18.38
N ARG A 543 4.10 -16.03 17.41
CA ARG A 543 4.72 -14.69 17.30
C ARG A 543 3.69 -13.58 17.10
N ILE A 544 2.68 -13.82 16.25
CA ILE A 544 1.62 -12.83 16.00
C ILE A 544 0.76 -12.65 17.25
N ALA A 545 0.40 -13.74 17.93
CA ALA A 545 -0.36 -13.67 19.18
C ALA A 545 0.35 -12.82 20.24
N ARG A 546 1.69 -12.98 20.39
CA ARG A 546 2.50 -12.18 21.33
C ARG A 546 2.60 -10.71 20.91
N SER A 547 2.84 -10.45 19.61
CA SER A 547 2.88 -9.08 19.13
C SER A 547 1.54 -8.37 19.35
N ALA A 548 0.42 -9.01 19.03
CA ALA A 548 -0.92 -8.46 19.28
C ALA A 548 -1.18 -8.18 20.76
N ALA A 549 -0.75 -9.10 21.65
CA ALA A 549 -0.88 -8.92 23.09
C ALA A 549 -0.02 -7.75 23.62
N LEU A 550 1.24 -7.63 23.17
CA LEU A 550 2.11 -6.52 23.54
C LEU A 550 1.56 -5.19 23.02
N GLU A 551 1.07 -5.16 21.78
CA GLU A 551 0.42 -3.99 21.21
C GLU A 551 -0.84 -3.61 22.00
N LEU A 552 -1.65 -4.57 22.40
CA LEU A 552 -2.86 -4.34 23.19
C LEU A 552 -2.55 -3.69 24.55
N LEU A 553 -1.47 -4.13 25.21
CA LEU A 553 -1.08 -3.62 26.54
C LEU A 553 -0.24 -2.35 26.49
N LEU A 554 0.50 -2.09 25.40
CA LEU A 554 1.44 -0.96 25.29
C LEU A 554 0.89 0.25 24.53
N LEU A 555 -0.12 0.02 23.65
CA LEU A 555 -0.63 1.09 22.80
C LEU A 555 -1.88 1.69 23.43
N GLU A 556 -1.83 2.99 23.70
CA GLU A 556 -3.03 3.76 24.01
C GLU A 556 -3.86 3.88 22.72
N ARG A 557 -5.05 3.28 22.71
CA ARG A 557 -5.97 3.38 21.59
C ARG A 557 -7.00 4.47 21.86
N ARG A 558 -7.10 5.41 20.91
CA ARG A 558 -8.22 6.35 20.86
C ARG A 558 -9.28 5.69 19.99
N GLY A 559 -10.32 5.16 20.64
CA GLY A 559 -11.44 4.47 19.99
C GLY A 559 -12.25 5.40 19.10
#